data_498f7974ae51b73dbd1ceb0efad9b3a4
#
_entry.id   498f7974ae51b73dbd1ceb0efad9b3a4
#
_cell.length_a   1.000
_cell.length_b   1.000
_cell.length_c   1.000
_cell.angle_alpha   90.00
_cell.angle_beta   90.00
_cell.angle_gamma   90.00
#
_symmetry.space_group_name_H-M   'P 1'
#
loop_
_entity.id
_entity.type
_entity.pdbx_description
1 polymer ?
#
loop_
_entity_poly.entity_id
_entity_poly.type
_entity_poly.pdbx_seq_one_letter_code
_entity_poly.pdbx_strand_id
1 'polypeptide(L)'
;GQIPAYEWSFGDVNPPVHAWAAIRICQIEQKMTGRMDLAFLKRIFAKLPINFTWWVNRKDAQGNNLFEGGFLGLDNIGAFDRSAGLPEGGQLEQVDGTSWMAMYCLNMLTIALVLARADPTYEDVATKFFEHFVYICRAIGLELWNGEDGFFYDVLNLPDGRRFPMKVRSIVAMLAVAFAPKRHYPDRRAAC
;
A
#
# COMPACT_ATOMS: atom_id res chain seq x y z
N GLY A 1 6.15 7.53 14.22
CA GLY A 1 5.01 6.84 13.59
C GLY A 1 5.34 5.45 13.03
N GLN A 2 6.63 5.07 13.02
CA GLN A 2 7.04 3.73 12.58
C GLN A 2 6.50 2.64 13.54
N ILE A 3 6.07 1.52 12.96
CA ILE A 3 5.78 0.28 13.67
C ILE A 3 6.81 -0.74 13.19
N PRO A 4 7.91 -0.97 13.95
CA PRO A 4 8.97 -1.87 13.53
C PRO A 4 8.50 -3.32 13.57
N ALA A 5 9.07 -4.17 12.69
CA ALA A 5 8.79 -5.60 12.68
C ALA A 5 9.41 -6.31 13.91
N TYR A 6 10.54 -5.79 14.39
CA TYR A 6 11.30 -6.33 15.53
C TYR A 6 11.69 -5.21 16.50
N GLU A 7 11.85 -5.56 17.79
CA GLU A 7 12.16 -4.59 18.85
C GLU A 7 13.46 -3.82 18.61
N TRP A 8 14.44 -4.43 17.98
CA TRP A 8 15.80 -3.90 17.83
C TRP A 8 16.20 -3.60 16.38
N SER A 9 15.30 -3.80 15.41
CA SER A 9 15.55 -3.49 14.01
C SER A 9 14.54 -2.46 13.51
N PHE A 10 15.04 -1.27 13.21
CA PHE A 10 14.23 -0.17 12.64
C PHE A 10 14.29 -0.13 11.10
N GLY A 11 15.03 -1.04 10.47
CA GLY A 11 15.08 -1.22 9.02
C GLY A 11 13.82 -1.86 8.45
N ASP A 12 13.21 -2.74 9.27
CA ASP A 12 12.06 -3.53 8.88
C ASP A 12 10.79 -3.04 9.55
N VAL A 13 9.67 -3.15 8.86
CA VAL A 13 8.38 -2.70 9.35
C VAL A 13 7.30 -3.75 9.10
N ASN A 14 6.29 -3.76 9.96
CA ASN A 14 5.11 -4.59 9.73
C ASN A 14 4.23 -3.98 8.64
N PRO A 15 3.55 -4.82 7.84
CA PRO A 15 2.50 -4.37 6.94
C PRO A 15 1.45 -3.53 7.68
N PRO A 16 0.92 -2.45 7.07
CA PRO A 16 -0.03 -1.55 7.73
C PRO A 16 -1.45 -2.14 7.81
N VAL A 17 -1.63 -3.21 8.58
CA VAL A 17 -2.91 -3.92 8.75
C VAL A 17 -3.81 -3.34 9.86
N HIS A 18 -3.31 -2.44 10.66
CA HIS A 18 -3.98 -1.95 11.87
C HIS A 18 -5.25 -1.12 11.58
N ALA A 19 -5.32 -0.40 10.45
CA ALA A 19 -6.55 0.28 10.04
C ALA A 19 -7.64 -0.73 9.64
N TRP A 20 -7.26 -1.78 8.90
CA TRP A 20 -8.16 -2.89 8.59
C TRP A 20 -8.65 -3.58 9.86
N ALA A 21 -7.76 -3.87 10.82
CA ALA A 21 -8.12 -4.49 12.09
C ALA A 21 -9.12 -3.61 12.87
N ALA A 22 -8.89 -2.30 12.95
CA ALA A 22 -9.78 -1.38 13.64
C ALA A 22 -11.21 -1.40 13.09
N ILE A 23 -11.37 -1.29 11.78
CA ILE A 23 -12.74 -1.32 11.18
C ILE A 23 -13.37 -2.71 11.32
N ARG A 24 -12.58 -3.81 11.24
CA ARG A 24 -13.09 -5.16 11.43
C ARG A 24 -13.60 -5.40 12.85
N ILE A 25 -12.89 -4.91 13.87
CA ILE A 25 -13.36 -4.96 15.26
C ILE A 25 -14.72 -4.28 15.39
N CYS A 26 -14.86 -3.05 14.87
CA CYS A 26 -16.14 -2.33 14.89
C CYS A 26 -17.25 -3.07 14.14
N GLN A 27 -16.95 -3.70 13.02
CA GLN A 27 -17.93 -4.49 12.25
C GLN A 27 -18.37 -5.75 12.99
N ILE A 28 -17.45 -6.43 13.68
CA ILE A 28 -17.76 -7.60 14.51
C ILE A 28 -18.67 -7.17 15.69
N GLU A 29 -18.27 -6.12 16.39
CA GLU A 29 -19.07 -5.57 17.49
C GLU A 29 -20.49 -5.17 17.03
N GLN A 30 -20.59 -4.50 15.88
CA GLN A 30 -21.89 -4.14 15.30
C GLN A 30 -22.76 -5.36 15.01
N LYS A 31 -22.18 -6.46 14.52
CA LYS A 31 -22.91 -7.71 14.32
C LYS A 31 -23.39 -8.35 15.61
N MET A 32 -22.60 -8.22 16.68
CA MET A 32 -22.93 -8.83 17.98
C MET A 32 -23.92 -8.00 18.79
N THR A 33 -23.81 -6.68 18.73
CA THR A 33 -24.56 -5.75 19.60
C THR A 33 -25.62 -4.92 18.86
N GLY A 34 -25.64 -4.97 17.52
CA GLY A 34 -26.50 -4.13 16.68
C GLY A 34 -25.99 -2.69 16.50
N ARG A 35 -24.90 -2.30 17.15
CA ARG A 35 -24.35 -0.93 17.12
C ARG A 35 -22.84 -0.94 16.88
N MET A 36 -22.38 0.04 16.10
CA MET A 36 -20.94 0.30 15.91
C MET A 36 -20.47 1.32 16.94
N ASP A 37 -19.36 1.05 17.64
CA ASP A 37 -18.72 2.01 18.55
C ASP A 37 -17.96 3.08 17.76
N LEU A 38 -18.66 4.15 17.39
CA LEU A 38 -18.05 5.29 16.69
C LEU A 38 -17.06 6.06 17.58
N ALA A 39 -17.22 6.01 18.91
CA ALA A 39 -16.28 6.68 19.82
C ALA A 39 -14.93 5.95 19.83
N PHE A 40 -14.94 4.62 19.84
CA PHE A 40 -13.72 3.82 19.65
C PHE A 40 -13.08 4.13 18.30
N LEU A 41 -13.87 4.11 17.21
CA LEU A 41 -13.37 4.33 15.87
C LEU A 41 -12.72 5.72 15.72
N LYS A 42 -13.33 6.77 16.29
CA LYS A 42 -12.74 8.13 16.34
C LYS A 42 -11.39 8.15 17.08
N ARG A 43 -11.31 7.50 18.26
CA ARG A 43 -10.06 7.44 19.04
C ARG A 43 -8.93 6.73 18.27
N ILE A 44 -9.24 5.65 17.58
CA ILE A 44 -8.26 4.92 16.78
C ILE A 44 -7.87 5.76 15.56
N PHE A 45 -8.85 6.32 14.85
CA PHE A 45 -8.59 7.14 13.66
C PHE A 45 -7.68 8.33 13.95
N ALA A 46 -7.77 8.94 15.12
CA ALA A 46 -6.87 10.03 15.52
C ALA A 46 -5.38 9.60 15.64
N LYS A 47 -5.11 8.30 15.78
CA LYS A 47 -3.75 7.74 15.90
C LYS A 47 -3.21 7.18 14.58
N LEU A 48 -4.07 6.65 13.73
CA LEU A 48 -3.68 6.01 12.47
C LEU A 48 -2.91 6.93 11.52
N PRO A 49 -3.24 8.23 11.38
CA PRO A 49 -2.51 9.15 10.51
C PRO A 49 -1.03 9.30 10.88
N ILE A 50 -0.65 9.06 12.13
CA ILE A 50 0.75 9.14 12.57
C ILE A 50 1.61 8.09 11.84
N ASN A 51 1.12 6.86 11.76
CA ASN A 51 1.79 5.80 11.02
C ASN A 51 1.60 5.97 9.50
N PHE A 52 0.43 6.40 9.04
CA PHE A 52 0.18 6.69 7.63
C PHE A 52 1.17 7.73 7.09
N THR A 53 1.38 8.82 7.81
CA THR A 53 2.34 9.87 7.43
C THR A 53 3.77 9.33 7.40
N TRP A 54 4.14 8.47 8.35
CA TRP A 54 5.44 7.81 8.32
C TRP A 54 5.64 7.03 7.02
N TRP A 55 4.65 6.27 6.58
CA TRP A 55 4.67 5.54 5.31
C TRP A 55 4.74 6.47 4.09
N VAL A 56 3.93 7.51 4.06
CA VAL A 56 3.90 8.48 2.95
C VAL A 56 5.27 9.15 2.75
N ASN A 57 6.06 9.28 3.82
CA ASN A 57 7.42 9.82 3.75
C ASN A 57 8.47 8.79 3.30
N ARG A 58 8.09 7.54 3.04
CA ARG A 58 8.95 6.47 2.52
C ARG A 58 8.65 6.14 1.06
N LYS A 59 8.48 7.16 0.28
CA LYS A 59 8.36 7.04 -1.17
C LYS A 59 9.73 6.82 -1.81
N ASP A 60 9.70 6.27 -3.02
CA ASP A 60 10.84 6.21 -3.90
C ASP A 60 11.52 7.58 -4.07
N ALA A 61 12.81 7.58 -4.37
CA ALA A 61 13.61 8.80 -4.48
C ALA A 61 13.09 9.78 -5.55
N GLN A 62 12.39 9.28 -6.56
CA GLN A 62 11.78 10.06 -7.64
C GLN A 62 10.38 10.62 -7.24
N GLY A 63 9.80 10.18 -6.14
CA GLY A 63 8.49 10.63 -5.68
C GLY A 63 7.32 10.10 -6.50
N ASN A 64 7.48 8.98 -7.19
CA ASN A 64 6.46 8.36 -8.07
C ASN A 64 5.30 7.69 -7.30
N ASN A 65 5.29 7.74 -5.98
CA ASN A 65 4.35 7.07 -5.09
C ASN A 65 4.49 5.54 -5.08
N LEU A 66 5.71 5.05 -5.25
CA LEU A 66 6.12 3.70 -4.92
C LEU A 66 6.66 3.69 -3.48
N PHE A 67 6.50 2.60 -2.76
CA PHE A 67 6.84 2.54 -1.34
C PHE A 67 7.79 1.38 -1.06
N GLU A 68 8.73 1.65 -0.16
CA GLU A 68 9.72 0.69 0.30
C GLU A 68 9.53 0.48 1.80
N GLY A 69 9.76 -0.74 2.30
CA GLY A 69 9.53 -1.01 3.71
C GLY A 69 10.20 -2.29 4.23
N GLY A 70 11.24 -2.78 3.55
CA GLY A 70 11.91 -4.00 4.00
C GLY A 70 11.03 -5.23 3.86
N PHE A 71 10.87 -6.00 4.94
CA PHE A 71 10.08 -7.23 4.95
C PHE A 71 8.57 -6.96 4.95
N LEU A 72 7.89 -7.19 3.83
CA LEU A 72 6.46 -6.97 3.69
C LEU A 72 5.72 -8.16 3.05
N GLY A 73 6.36 -9.32 3.03
CA GLY A 73 5.79 -10.56 2.52
C GLY A 73 6.59 -11.20 1.38
N LEU A 74 7.61 -10.52 0.84
CA LEU A 74 8.51 -11.04 -0.18
C LEU A 74 9.96 -11.22 0.30
N ASP A 75 10.23 -10.98 1.56
CA ASP A 75 11.53 -11.04 2.22
C ASP A 75 12.20 -12.42 2.10
N ASN A 76 11.42 -13.50 2.21
CA ASN A 76 11.92 -14.87 2.18
C ASN A 76 11.95 -15.51 0.78
N ILE A 77 11.46 -14.83 -0.23
CA ILE A 77 11.36 -15.33 -1.60
C ILE A 77 12.02 -14.42 -2.63
N GLY A 78 12.56 -13.28 -2.20
CA GLY A 78 13.34 -12.37 -3.02
C GLY A 78 14.78 -12.85 -3.20
N ALA A 79 15.44 -12.34 -4.23
CA ALA A 79 16.86 -12.61 -4.52
C ALA A 79 17.80 -11.83 -3.59
N PHE A 80 17.29 -10.82 -2.87
CA PHE A 80 18.09 -9.90 -2.06
C PHE A 80 17.50 -9.75 -0.66
N ASP A 81 18.39 -9.52 0.31
CA ASP A 81 18.00 -9.00 1.62
C ASP A 81 17.60 -7.52 1.46
N ARG A 82 16.32 -7.24 1.56
CA ARG A 82 15.75 -5.90 1.37
C ARG A 82 16.11 -4.91 2.48
N SER A 83 16.58 -5.42 3.62
CA SER A 83 17.04 -4.62 4.76
C SER A 83 18.51 -4.24 4.63
N ALA A 84 19.26 -4.97 3.83
CA ALA A 84 20.64 -4.68 3.49
C ALA A 84 20.74 -3.78 2.25
N GLY A 85 21.91 -3.18 2.05
CA GLY A 85 22.18 -2.45 0.81
C GLY A 85 22.09 -3.36 -0.41
N LEU A 86 21.47 -2.89 -1.46
CA LEU A 86 21.36 -3.64 -2.71
C LEU A 86 22.68 -3.64 -3.48
N PRO A 87 22.91 -4.68 -4.31
CA PRO A 87 24.11 -4.73 -5.17
C PRO A 87 24.24 -3.47 -6.02
N GLU A 88 25.48 -3.03 -6.23
CA GLU A 88 25.83 -1.91 -7.10
C GLU A 88 25.14 -0.57 -6.76
N GLY A 89 24.62 -0.39 -5.54
CA GLY A 89 23.88 0.81 -5.14
C GLY A 89 22.50 0.93 -5.81
N GLY A 90 21.93 -0.19 -6.25
CA GLY A 90 20.60 -0.24 -6.84
C GLY A 90 19.50 0.14 -5.85
N GLN A 91 18.33 0.48 -6.39
CA GLN A 91 17.09 0.76 -5.66
C GLN A 91 16.03 -0.26 -6.07
N LEU A 92 15.28 -0.79 -5.09
CA LEU A 92 14.22 -1.74 -5.34
C LEU A 92 12.85 -1.08 -5.15
N GLU A 93 12.15 -0.87 -6.24
CA GLU A 93 10.73 -0.49 -6.21
C GLU A 93 9.90 -1.70 -5.82
N GLN A 94 9.26 -1.65 -4.65
CA GLN A 94 8.60 -2.81 -4.06
C GLN A 94 7.11 -2.85 -4.39
N VAL A 95 6.66 -3.93 -5.02
CA VAL A 95 5.25 -4.15 -5.32
C VAL A 95 4.43 -4.44 -4.07
N ASP A 96 4.99 -5.16 -3.09
CA ASP A 96 4.30 -5.47 -1.85
C ASP A 96 4.13 -4.24 -0.96
N GLY A 97 5.19 -3.45 -0.74
CA GLY A 97 5.11 -2.19 0.02
C GLY A 97 4.09 -1.23 -0.57
N THR A 98 4.11 -1.09 -1.89
CA THR A 98 3.18 -0.21 -2.61
C THR A 98 1.74 -0.74 -2.56
N SER A 99 1.55 -2.05 -2.67
CA SER A 99 0.23 -2.70 -2.56
C SER A 99 -0.36 -2.58 -1.16
N TRP A 100 0.46 -2.75 -0.12
CA TRP A 100 0.05 -2.52 1.26
C TRP A 100 -0.39 -1.08 1.50
N MET A 101 0.30 -0.10 0.91
CA MET A 101 -0.10 1.30 1.02
C MET A 101 -1.41 1.60 0.29
N ALA A 102 -1.65 1.01 -0.88
CA ALA A 102 -2.94 1.11 -1.55
C ALA A 102 -4.08 0.58 -0.66
N MET A 103 -3.89 -0.60 -0.04
CA MET A 103 -4.85 -1.18 0.90
C MET A 103 -5.04 -0.29 2.14
N TYR A 104 -3.96 0.28 2.67
CA TYR A 104 -4.02 1.20 3.81
C TYR A 104 -4.86 2.43 3.50
N CYS A 105 -4.65 3.05 2.33
CA CYS A 105 -5.48 4.19 1.88
C CYS A 105 -6.98 3.84 1.86
N LEU A 106 -7.34 2.67 1.33
CA LEU A 106 -8.74 2.23 1.28
C LEU A 106 -9.33 1.96 2.66
N ASN A 107 -8.55 1.40 3.57
CA ASN A 107 -9.01 1.19 4.94
C ASN A 107 -9.20 2.52 5.68
N MET A 108 -8.28 3.47 5.52
CA MET A 108 -8.41 4.82 6.07
C MET A 108 -9.59 5.57 5.46
N LEU A 109 -9.79 5.48 4.15
CA LEU A 109 -10.96 6.00 3.45
C LEU A 109 -12.25 5.42 4.01
N THR A 110 -12.31 4.09 4.20
CA THR A 110 -13.48 3.41 4.76
C THR A 110 -13.84 3.94 6.14
N ILE A 111 -12.84 4.09 7.03
CA ILE A 111 -13.06 4.63 8.38
C ILE A 111 -13.54 6.08 8.29
N ALA A 112 -12.88 6.91 7.48
CA ALA A 112 -13.24 8.32 7.31
C ALA A 112 -14.69 8.47 6.81
N LEU A 113 -15.13 7.67 5.84
CA LEU A 113 -16.50 7.66 5.32
C LEU A 113 -17.53 7.21 6.36
N VAL A 114 -17.18 6.23 7.21
CA VAL A 114 -18.05 5.82 8.33
C VAL A 114 -18.21 6.98 9.33
N LEU A 115 -17.13 7.67 9.65
CA LEU A 115 -17.14 8.80 10.58
C LEU A 115 -17.83 10.03 9.98
N ALA A 116 -17.67 10.28 8.67
CA ALA A 116 -18.28 11.40 7.95
C ALA A 116 -19.83 11.37 8.00
N ARG A 117 -20.43 10.19 8.12
CA ARG A 117 -21.90 10.08 8.29
C ARG A 117 -22.42 10.73 9.57
N ALA A 118 -21.59 10.84 10.59
CA ALA A 118 -21.92 11.48 11.86
C ALA A 118 -21.27 12.84 12.04
N ASP A 119 -20.22 13.14 11.27
CA ASP A 119 -19.44 14.35 11.41
C ASP A 119 -18.78 14.70 10.04
N PRO A 120 -19.36 15.68 9.31
CA PRO A 120 -18.88 16.05 7.97
C PRO A 120 -17.43 16.51 7.90
N THR A 121 -16.79 16.87 9.01
CA THR A 121 -15.37 17.27 9.04
C THR A 121 -14.43 16.16 8.56
N TYR A 122 -14.90 14.91 8.52
CA TYR A 122 -14.12 13.78 7.99
C TYR A 122 -14.16 13.63 6.46
N GLU A 123 -14.97 14.41 5.74
CA GLU A 123 -15.08 14.33 4.28
C GLU A 123 -13.79 14.78 3.57
N ASP A 124 -13.18 15.86 4.03
CA ASP A 124 -11.90 16.33 3.47
C ASP A 124 -10.78 15.31 3.65
N VAL A 125 -10.76 14.66 4.81
CA VAL A 125 -9.77 13.61 5.11
C VAL A 125 -10.04 12.35 4.27
N ALA A 126 -11.30 11.98 4.05
CA ALA A 126 -11.68 10.90 3.15
C ALA A 126 -11.19 11.18 1.72
N THR A 127 -11.38 12.41 1.24
CA THR A 127 -10.89 12.84 -0.08
C THR A 127 -9.38 12.68 -0.20
N LYS A 128 -8.60 13.04 0.83
CA LYS A 128 -7.15 12.87 0.84
C LYS A 128 -6.71 11.40 0.72
N PHE A 129 -7.36 10.48 1.44
CA PHE A 129 -7.03 9.07 1.31
C PHE A 129 -7.39 8.50 -0.06
N PHE A 130 -8.49 8.98 -0.65
CA PHE A 130 -8.86 8.62 -2.02
C PHE A 130 -7.85 9.12 -3.05
N GLU A 131 -7.40 10.37 -2.94
CA GLU A 131 -6.36 10.94 -3.80
C GLU A 131 -5.06 10.13 -3.72
N HIS A 132 -4.58 9.81 -2.52
CA HIS A 132 -3.40 8.96 -2.33
C HIS A 132 -3.58 7.60 -3.00
N PHE A 133 -4.75 6.97 -2.80
CA PHE A 133 -5.05 5.68 -3.44
C PHE A 133 -4.96 5.76 -4.96
N VAL A 134 -5.54 6.77 -5.59
CA VAL A 134 -5.52 6.96 -7.05
C VAL A 134 -4.08 7.14 -7.56
N TYR A 135 -3.27 7.95 -6.87
CA TYR A 135 -1.86 8.13 -7.24
C TYR A 135 -1.05 6.84 -7.13
N ILE A 136 -1.25 6.07 -6.07
CA ILE A 136 -0.58 4.78 -5.88
C ILE A 136 -1.01 3.78 -6.97
N CYS A 137 -2.30 3.66 -7.25
CA CYS A 137 -2.79 2.77 -8.32
C CYS A 137 -2.22 3.14 -9.69
N ARG A 138 -2.07 4.43 -9.96
CA ARG A 138 -1.43 4.89 -11.19
C ARG A 138 0.04 4.47 -11.24
N ALA A 139 0.79 4.68 -10.16
CA ALA A 139 2.20 4.32 -10.05
C ALA A 139 2.42 2.81 -10.26
N ILE A 140 1.64 1.96 -9.58
CA ILE A 140 1.68 0.51 -9.75
C ILE A 140 1.46 0.12 -11.22
N GLY A 141 0.46 0.72 -11.86
CA GLY A 141 0.14 0.39 -13.25
C GLY A 141 1.18 0.86 -14.27
N LEU A 142 1.95 1.89 -13.95
CA LEU A 142 2.96 2.43 -14.86
C LEU A 142 4.33 1.77 -14.65
N GLU A 143 4.71 1.52 -13.40
CA GLU A 143 6.09 1.18 -13.04
C GLU A 143 6.28 -0.32 -12.75
N LEU A 144 5.28 -0.99 -12.17
CA LEU A 144 5.41 -2.36 -11.68
C LEU A 144 4.68 -3.41 -12.54
N TRP A 145 3.85 -2.98 -13.50
CA TRP A 145 3.10 -3.88 -14.36
C TRP A 145 3.96 -4.49 -15.47
N ASN A 146 4.02 -5.81 -15.53
CA ASN A 146 4.61 -6.53 -16.66
C ASN A 146 3.51 -7.00 -17.62
N GLY A 147 3.47 -6.42 -18.82
CA GLY A 147 2.44 -6.70 -19.81
C GLY A 147 2.55 -8.08 -20.47
N GLU A 148 3.73 -8.67 -20.50
CA GLU A 148 3.95 -10.01 -21.07
C GLU A 148 3.40 -11.10 -20.14
N ASP A 149 3.71 -10.98 -18.85
CA ASP A 149 3.29 -11.94 -17.83
C ASP A 149 1.90 -11.66 -17.27
N GLY A 150 1.35 -10.47 -17.51
CA GLY A 150 0.08 -10.03 -16.94
C GLY A 150 0.12 -9.97 -15.41
N PHE A 151 1.26 -9.56 -14.84
CA PHE A 151 1.49 -9.57 -13.40
C PHE A 151 2.31 -8.37 -12.94
N PHE A 152 2.29 -8.09 -11.63
CA PHE A 152 3.08 -7.03 -11.02
C PHE A 152 4.32 -7.61 -10.35
N TYR A 153 5.48 -6.96 -10.56
CA TYR A 153 6.76 -7.36 -10.00
C TYR A 153 7.48 -6.20 -9.35
N ASP A 154 8.35 -6.51 -8.39
CA ASP A 154 9.37 -5.58 -7.95
C ASP A 154 10.26 -5.20 -9.13
N VAL A 155 10.78 -3.99 -9.13
CA VAL A 155 11.72 -3.52 -10.15
C VAL A 155 13.00 -3.05 -9.50
N LEU A 156 14.12 -3.70 -9.87
CA LEU A 156 15.45 -3.25 -9.49
C LEU A 156 15.93 -2.19 -10.49
N ASN A 157 16.16 -0.99 -10.00
CA ASN A 157 16.76 0.11 -10.75
C ASN A 157 18.24 0.23 -10.40
N LEU A 158 19.11 0.19 -11.40
CA LEU A 158 20.54 0.40 -11.22
C LEU A 158 20.91 1.87 -11.49
N PRO A 159 22.03 2.36 -10.91
CA PRO A 159 22.49 3.75 -11.12
C PRO A 159 22.79 4.10 -12.57
N ASP A 160 23.07 3.12 -13.42
CA ASP A 160 23.32 3.29 -14.84
C ASP A 160 22.04 3.37 -15.71
N GLY A 161 20.86 3.34 -15.06
CA GLY A 161 19.56 3.44 -15.72
C GLY A 161 18.97 2.10 -16.18
N ARG A 162 19.67 0.98 -15.98
CA ARG A 162 19.08 -0.34 -16.28
C ARG A 162 17.99 -0.68 -15.25
N ARG A 163 16.91 -1.30 -15.73
CA ARG A 163 15.76 -1.73 -14.93
C ARG A 163 15.52 -3.23 -15.12
N PHE A 164 15.34 -3.94 -14.04
CA PHE A 164 15.12 -5.39 -14.05
C PHE A 164 13.88 -5.76 -13.26
N PRO A 165 12.84 -6.34 -13.91
CA PRO A 165 11.72 -6.90 -13.18
C PRO A 165 12.15 -8.15 -12.41
N MET A 166 11.93 -8.14 -11.11
CA MET A 166 12.21 -9.26 -10.22
C MET A 166 11.01 -10.20 -10.21
N LYS A 167 10.99 -11.18 -11.11
CA LYS A 167 9.81 -11.99 -11.45
C LYS A 167 9.45 -13.01 -10.35
N VAL A 168 9.05 -12.53 -9.19
CA VAL A 168 8.51 -13.34 -8.09
C VAL A 168 7.00 -13.14 -8.02
N ARG A 169 6.22 -14.19 -8.25
CA ARG A 169 4.75 -14.16 -8.17
C ARG A 169 4.30 -14.40 -6.74
N SER A 170 3.74 -13.37 -6.11
CA SER A 170 3.18 -13.42 -4.77
C SER A 170 1.75 -12.89 -4.73
N ILE A 171 0.93 -13.46 -3.84
CA ILE A 171 -0.41 -12.95 -3.57
C ILE A 171 -0.40 -11.53 -3.01
N VAL A 172 0.69 -11.11 -2.37
CA VAL A 172 0.82 -9.74 -1.83
C VAL A 172 0.83 -8.71 -2.94
N ALA A 173 1.48 -8.99 -4.08
CA ALA A 173 1.42 -8.15 -5.28
C ALA A 173 -0.02 -8.00 -5.81
N MET A 174 -0.89 -8.97 -5.55
CA MET A 174 -2.28 -8.94 -5.97
C MET A 174 -3.19 -8.08 -5.08
N LEU A 175 -2.75 -7.65 -3.91
CA LEU A 175 -3.50 -6.70 -3.08
C LEU A 175 -3.77 -5.39 -3.83
N ALA A 176 -2.84 -4.95 -4.67
CA ALA A 176 -3.01 -3.80 -5.54
C ALA A 176 -4.10 -4.02 -6.61
N VAL A 177 -4.18 -5.25 -7.16
CA VAL A 177 -5.14 -5.61 -8.22
C VAL A 177 -6.57 -5.67 -7.71
N ALA A 178 -6.77 -6.16 -6.48
CA ALA A 178 -8.09 -6.28 -5.88
C ALA A 178 -8.81 -4.93 -5.79
N PHE A 179 -8.05 -3.85 -5.82
CA PHE A 179 -8.53 -2.47 -5.62
C PHE A 179 -8.23 -1.53 -6.79
N ALA A 180 -7.40 -1.95 -7.78
CA ALA A 180 -7.17 -1.14 -8.96
C ALA A 180 -8.44 -1.06 -9.82
N PRO A 181 -8.85 0.14 -10.28
CA PRO A 181 -9.96 0.24 -11.22
C PRO A 181 -9.62 -0.58 -12.46
N LYS A 182 -10.50 -1.52 -12.80
CA LYS A 182 -10.36 -2.32 -14.03
C LYS A 182 -10.29 -1.36 -15.21
N ARG A 183 -9.12 -1.11 -15.75
CA ARG A 183 -8.98 -0.43 -17.01
C ARG A 183 -9.53 -1.36 -18.09
N HIS A 184 -10.63 -0.98 -18.72
CA HIS A 184 -10.95 -1.47 -20.05
C HIS A 184 -9.82 -0.94 -20.96
N TYR A 185 -8.82 -1.76 -21.21
CA TYR A 185 -7.93 -1.53 -22.35
C TYR A 185 -8.78 -1.78 -23.59
N PRO A 186 -8.99 -0.78 -24.45
CA PRO A 186 -9.55 -1.05 -25.76
C PRO A 186 -8.59 -2.01 -26.45
N ASP A 187 -9.14 -3.10 -26.94
CA ASP A 187 -8.41 -4.16 -27.63
C ASP A 187 -7.61 -3.54 -28.78
N ARG A 188 -6.28 -3.48 -28.66
CA ARG A 188 -5.41 -2.94 -29.71
C ARG A 188 -5.36 -3.83 -30.97
N ARG A 189 -6.15 -4.91 -31.02
CA ARG A 189 -6.25 -5.81 -32.16
C ARG A 189 -7.29 -5.37 -33.21
N ALA A 190 -8.01 -4.28 -32.98
CA ALA A 190 -9.02 -3.75 -33.91
C ALA A 190 -8.52 -2.59 -34.79
N ALA A 191 -7.20 -2.37 -34.87
CA ALA A 191 -6.60 -1.37 -35.71
C ALA A 191 -5.47 -1.98 -36.58
N CYS A 192 -5.82 -2.93 -37.45
CA CYS A 192 -5.12 -3.31 -38.67
C CYS A 192 -6.12 -3.50 -39.76
#